data_0299b752965111def7919ececefca944
#
_entry.id   0299b752965111def7919ececefca944
#
_cell.length_a   1.000
_cell.length_b   1.000
_cell.length_c   1.000
_cell.angle_alpha   90.00
_cell.angle_beta   90.00
_cell.angle_gamma   90.00
#
_symmetry.space_group_name_H-M   'P 1'
#
loop_
_entity.id
_entity.type
_entity.pdbx_description
1 polymer ?
#
loop_
_entity_poly.entity_id
_entity_poly.type
_entity_poly.pdbx_seq_one_letter_code
_entity_poly.pdbx_strand_id
1 'polypeptide(L)'
;MRDGGPAESQRVIVELRQYTLRPGQWPVLAELFERALADGQEAVGMTILGWFRDLDDPDRFVWLRAFPDLARRAPALAAFYGGPVWAEHREAANATMIDSENVLLLRPARGEAGFSLNRRAQVVVSIHQFPEPVDDGVVERLERELGRAGATLVTEESPNDFPALPVREGEHVVVRFSDREDAGADEVLRLALP
;
A
#
# COMPACT_ATOMS: atom_id res chain seq x y z
N MET A 1 -1.65 -19.36 32.24
CA MET A 1 -2.53 -18.24 32.01
C MET A 1 -1.62 -17.13 31.52
N ARG A 2 -1.50 -16.94 30.19
CA ARG A 2 -0.69 -15.86 29.59
C ARG A 2 -1.68 -14.86 29.06
N ASP A 3 -1.70 -13.69 29.68
CA ASP A 3 -2.48 -12.55 29.23
C ASP A 3 -1.99 -12.17 27.82
N GLY A 4 -2.81 -12.48 26.80
CA GLY A 4 -2.68 -11.88 25.50
C GLY A 4 -3.02 -10.40 25.61
N GLY A 5 -2.04 -9.54 25.49
CA GLY A 5 -2.21 -8.10 25.60
C GLY A 5 -3.10 -7.56 24.45
N PRO A 6 -3.87 -6.50 24.71
CA PRO A 6 -4.80 -5.88 23.75
C PRO A 6 -4.11 -5.09 22.63
N ALA A 7 -2.81 -5.27 22.40
CA ALA A 7 -2.02 -4.41 21.53
C ALA A 7 -1.92 -4.84 20.06
N GLU A 8 -2.24 -6.09 19.71
CA GLU A 8 -2.14 -6.55 18.29
C GLU A 8 -3.38 -6.26 17.45
N SER A 9 -4.52 -6.08 18.07
CA SER A 9 -5.83 -5.98 17.41
C SER A 9 -6.17 -4.60 16.82
N GLN A 10 -5.34 -3.57 16.99
CA GLN A 10 -5.63 -2.17 16.58
C GLN A 10 -4.50 -1.52 15.77
N ARG A 11 -3.74 -2.30 15.02
CA ARG A 11 -2.69 -1.75 14.16
C ARG A 11 -3.24 -1.45 12.78
N VAL A 12 -3.02 -0.22 12.31
CA VAL A 12 -3.32 0.18 10.93
C VAL A 12 -2.66 -0.79 9.95
N ILE A 13 -3.42 -1.26 8.99
CA ILE A 13 -2.94 -2.07 7.88
C ILE A 13 -2.91 -1.20 6.63
N VAL A 14 -1.84 -1.29 5.87
CA VAL A 14 -1.64 -0.53 4.63
C VAL A 14 -1.38 -1.49 3.48
N GLU A 15 -2.06 -1.31 2.37
CA GLU A 15 -1.70 -1.95 1.11
C GLU A 15 -0.98 -0.94 0.20
N LEU A 16 0.25 -1.27 -0.19
CA LEU A 16 0.94 -0.63 -1.31
C LEU A 16 0.70 -1.47 -2.55
N ARG A 17 0.00 -0.90 -3.52
CA ARG A 17 -0.46 -1.58 -4.73
C ARG A 17 0.21 -0.98 -5.95
N GLN A 18 0.82 -1.83 -6.76
CA GLN A 18 1.50 -1.46 -8.00
C GLN A 18 0.83 -2.20 -9.16
N TYR A 19 0.06 -1.49 -9.96
CA TYR A 19 -0.63 -2.08 -11.11
C TYR A 19 0.16 -1.85 -12.39
N THR A 20 0.27 -2.88 -13.21
CA THR A 20 0.75 -2.75 -14.59
C THR A 20 -0.45 -2.50 -15.50
N LEU A 21 -0.46 -1.36 -16.15
CA LEU A 21 -1.53 -0.97 -17.05
C LEU A 21 -1.18 -1.29 -18.51
N ARG A 22 -2.20 -1.33 -19.34
CA ARG A 22 -2.02 -1.31 -20.80
C ARG A 22 -1.44 0.04 -21.19
N PRO A 23 -0.61 0.09 -22.24
CA PRO A 23 0.02 1.34 -22.68
C PRO A 23 -0.98 2.49 -22.83
N GLY A 24 -0.66 3.61 -22.18
CA GLY A 24 -1.47 4.83 -22.23
C GLY A 24 -2.77 4.82 -21.41
N GLN A 25 -3.04 3.79 -20.61
CA GLN A 25 -4.28 3.69 -19.82
C GLN A 25 -4.20 4.37 -18.45
N TRP A 26 -3.04 4.90 -18.08
CA TRP A 26 -2.87 5.58 -16.79
C TRP A 26 -3.90 6.71 -16.55
N PRO A 27 -4.12 7.66 -17.52
CA PRO A 27 -5.09 8.73 -17.33
C PRO A 27 -6.53 8.22 -17.16
N VAL A 28 -6.87 7.14 -17.89
CA VAL A 28 -8.21 6.53 -17.85
C VAL A 28 -8.50 5.95 -16.48
N LEU A 29 -7.54 5.18 -15.93
CA LEU A 29 -7.71 4.62 -14.58
C LEU A 29 -7.66 5.71 -13.51
N ALA A 30 -6.78 6.71 -13.62
CA ALA A 30 -6.69 7.80 -12.66
C ALA A 30 -7.99 8.60 -12.58
N GLU A 31 -8.60 8.97 -13.71
CA GLU A 31 -9.89 9.64 -13.75
C GLU A 31 -11.01 8.80 -13.12
N LEU A 32 -11.06 7.50 -13.44
CA LEU A 32 -12.04 6.59 -12.86
C LEU A 32 -11.84 6.44 -11.34
N PHE A 33 -10.59 6.34 -10.91
CA PHE A 33 -10.23 6.22 -9.52
C PHE A 33 -10.65 7.45 -8.71
N GLU A 34 -10.34 8.65 -9.21
CA GLU A 34 -10.71 9.93 -8.60
C GLU A 34 -12.23 10.12 -8.55
N ARG A 35 -12.92 9.82 -9.65
CA ARG A 35 -14.36 10.10 -9.79
C ARG A 35 -15.26 9.15 -8.99
N ALA A 36 -14.84 7.89 -8.79
CA ALA A 36 -15.73 6.87 -8.25
C ALA A 36 -15.07 5.89 -7.28
N LEU A 37 -13.86 5.37 -7.62
CA LEU A 37 -13.33 4.25 -6.86
C LEU A 37 -12.76 4.66 -5.50
N ALA A 38 -12.20 5.85 -5.37
CA ALA A 38 -11.67 6.35 -4.10
C ALA A 38 -12.80 6.55 -3.08
N ASP A 39 -13.80 7.36 -3.43
CA ASP A 39 -14.95 7.64 -2.55
C ASP A 39 -15.73 6.36 -2.22
N GLY A 40 -15.87 5.45 -3.20
CA GLY A 40 -16.55 4.17 -2.98
C GLY A 40 -15.84 3.27 -1.96
N GLN A 41 -14.52 3.30 -1.91
CA GLN A 41 -13.73 2.58 -0.91
C GLN A 41 -13.81 3.26 0.46
N GLU A 42 -13.73 4.59 0.51
CA GLU A 42 -13.83 5.34 1.76
C GLU A 42 -15.21 5.19 2.41
N ALA A 43 -16.27 5.11 1.62
CA ALA A 43 -17.63 4.90 2.10
C ALA A 43 -17.84 3.57 2.86
N VAL A 44 -16.95 2.59 2.66
CA VAL A 44 -17.00 1.29 3.36
C VAL A 44 -15.90 1.12 4.43
N GLY A 45 -15.24 2.23 4.82
CA GLY A 45 -14.31 2.27 5.95
C GLY A 45 -12.84 2.06 5.61
N MET A 46 -12.46 2.12 4.34
CA MET A 46 -11.07 2.24 3.93
C MET A 46 -10.63 3.71 3.96
N THR A 47 -9.34 3.96 3.97
CA THR A 47 -8.77 5.30 3.78
C THR A 47 -7.85 5.27 2.56
N ILE A 48 -8.12 6.10 1.57
CA ILE A 48 -7.23 6.25 0.41
C ILE A 48 -6.11 7.22 0.78
N LEU A 49 -4.89 6.70 0.86
CA LEU A 49 -3.70 7.49 1.21
C LEU A 49 -3.16 8.27 0.02
N GLY A 50 -3.42 7.82 -1.18
CA GLY A 50 -3.05 8.48 -2.43
C GLY A 50 -2.89 7.52 -3.59
N TRP A 51 -2.87 8.08 -4.80
CA TRP A 51 -2.51 7.38 -6.04
C TRP A 51 -1.51 8.24 -6.81
N PHE A 52 -0.64 7.59 -7.56
CA PHE A 52 0.55 8.22 -8.10
C PHE A 52 0.86 7.69 -9.49
N ARG A 53 1.50 8.54 -10.28
CA ARG A 53 2.22 8.14 -11.48
C ARG A 53 3.65 7.74 -11.10
N ASP A 54 4.12 6.62 -11.61
CA ASP A 54 5.53 6.31 -11.56
C ASP A 54 6.26 7.12 -12.65
N LEU A 55 7.34 7.79 -12.27
CA LEU A 55 8.12 8.64 -13.18
C LEU A 55 9.04 7.82 -14.08
N ASP A 56 9.36 6.59 -13.69
CA ASP A 56 10.24 5.68 -14.45
C ASP A 56 9.43 4.72 -15.34
N ASP A 57 8.14 4.50 -15.02
CA ASP A 57 7.25 3.63 -15.78
C ASP A 57 5.86 4.29 -15.97
N PRO A 58 5.60 4.90 -17.14
CA PRO A 58 4.36 5.64 -17.39
C PRO A 58 3.09 4.78 -17.37
N ASP A 59 3.22 3.47 -17.48
CA ASP A 59 2.13 2.51 -17.46
C ASP A 59 1.97 1.81 -16.11
N ARG A 60 2.71 2.27 -15.09
CA ARG A 60 2.53 1.83 -13.70
C ARG A 60 1.63 2.78 -12.93
N PHE A 61 0.58 2.22 -12.31
CA PHE A 61 -0.32 2.92 -11.40
C PHE A 61 -0.06 2.46 -9.98
N VAL A 62 0.49 3.35 -9.16
CA VAL A 62 0.82 3.06 -7.76
C VAL A 62 -0.17 3.75 -6.85
N TRP A 63 -0.74 3.02 -5.89
CA TRP A 63 -1.65 3.61 -4.95
C TRP A 63 -1.62 2.91 -3.59
N LEU A 64 -2.07 3.61 -2.57
CA LEU A 64 -2.11 3.10 -1.21
C LEU A 64 -3.48 3.28 -0.60
N ARG A 65 -3.90 2.26 0.13
CA ARG A 65 -5.06 2.33 1.02
C ARG A 65 -4.72 1.79 2.39
N ALA A 66 -5.46 2.28 3.39
CA ALA A 66 -5.31 1.83 4.76
C ALA A 66 -6.63 1.33 5.33
N PHE A 67 -6.51 0.46 6.33
CA PHE A 67 -7.59 -0.10 7.13
C PHE A 67 -7.27 0.16 8.60
N PRO A 68 -8.28 0.41 9.45
CA PRO A 68 -8.05 0.65 10.87
C PRO A 68 -7.31 -0.49 11.58
N ASP A 69 -7.56 -1.71 11.15
CA ASP A 69 -6.91 -2.95 11.59
C ASP A 69 -7.21 -4.10 10.62
N LEU A 70 -6.56 -5.25 10.84
CA LEU A 70 -6.73 -6.44 10.00
C LEU A 70 -8.18 -6.98 10.08
N ALA A 71 -8.82 -6.94 11.24
CA ALA A 71 -10.18 -7.47 11.42
C ALA A 71 -11.24 -6.69 10.60
N ARG A 72 -10.96 -5.42 10.27
CA ARG A 72 -11.83 -4.58 9.43
C ARG A 72 -11.50 -4.66 7.96
N ARG A 73 -10.32 -5.20 7.59
CA ARG A 73 -9.86 -5.26 6.19
C ARG A 73 -10.79 -6.14 5.34
N ALA A 74 -10.97 -7.41 5.67
CA ALA A 74 -11.77 -8.33 4.88
C ALA A 74 -13.26 -7.89 4.75
N PRO A 75 -13.95 -7.44 5.82
CA PRO A 75 -15.29 -6.88 5.69
C PRO A 75 -15.39 -5.66 4.76
N ALA A 76 -14.43 -4.72 4.85
CA ALA A 76 -14.42 -3.54 3.99
C ALA A 76 -14.18 -3.91 2.52
N LEU A 77 -13.26 -4.83 2.25
CA LEU A 77 -13.01 -5.36 0.90
C LEU A 77 -14.25 -6.05 0.33
N ALA A 78 -14.90 -6.92 1.12
CA ALA A 78 -16.12 -7.60 0.71
C ALA A 78 -17.26 -6.60 0.39
N ALA A 79 -17.42 -5.57 1.22
CA ALA A 79 -18.42 -4.53 1.01
C ALA A 79 -18.18 -3.72 -0.28
N PHE A 80 -16.92 -3.37 -0.57
CA PHE A 80 -16.59 -2.64 -1.79
C PHE A 80 -16.72 -3.52 -3.05
N TYR A 81 -16.06 -4.68 -3.08
CA TYR A 81 -16.04 -5.55 -4.27
C TYR A 81 -17.37 -6.26 -4.52
N GLY A 82 -18.21 -6.42 -3.50
CA GLY A 82 -19.61 -6.86 -3.63
C GLY A 82 -20.62 -5.73 -3.80
N GLY A 83 -20.16 -4.47 -3.74
CA GLY A 83 -21.02 -3.29 -3.74
C GLY A 83 -21.33 -2.72 -5.14
N PRO A 84 -22.26 -1.76 -5.19
CA PRO A 84 -22.75 -1.20 -6.46
C PRO A 84 -21.67 -0.41 -7.23
N VAL A 85 -20.79 0.32 -6.54
CA VAL A 85 -19.73 1.11 -7.18
C VAL A 85 -18.80 0.21 -8.00
N TRP A 86 -18.34 -0.90 -7.38
CA TRP A 86 -17.50 -1.86 -8.10
C TRP A 86 -18.27 -2.56 -9.21
N ALA A 87 -19.50 -2.96 -8.96
CA ALA A 87 -20.35 -3.60 -9.99
C ALA A 87 -20.53 -2.73 -11.23
N GLU A 88 -20.66 -1.42 -11.07
CA GLU A 88 -20.80 -0.46 -12.16
C GLU A 88 -19.48 -0.24 -12.93
N HIS A 89 -18.34 -0.17 -12.22
CA HIS A 89 -17.08 0.31 -12.79
C HIS A 89 -16.03 -0.77 -13.07
N ARG A 90 -16.24 -2.02 -12.61
CA ARG A 90 -15.24 -3.10 -12.69
C ARG A 90 -14.75 -3.39 -14.11
N GLU A 91 -15.64 -3.34 -15.10
CA GLU A 91 -15.27 -3.65 -16.48
C GLU A 91 -14.34 -2.58 -17.04
N ALA A 92 -14.67 -1.30 -16.80
CA ALA A 92 -13.83 -0.19 -17.21
C ALA A 92 -12.48 -0.20 -16.50
N ALA A 93 -12.45 -0.46 -15.18
CA ALA A 93 -11.21 -0.57 -14.42
C ALA A 93 -10.33 -1.73 -14.92
N ASN A 94 -10.91 -2.93 -15.02
CA ASN A 94 -10.16 -4.12 -15.45
C ASN A 94 -9.64 -4.00 -16.90
N ALA A 95 -10.36 -3.30 -17.77
CA ALA A 95 -9.92 -3.07 -19.15
C ALA A 95 -8.62 -2.26 -19.24
N THR A 96 -8.28 -1.47 -18.22
CA THR A 96 -7.04 -0.69 -18.19
C THR A 96 -5.83 -1.50 -17.74
N MET A 97 -6.03 -2.62 -17.02
CA MET A 97 -4.97 -3.35 -16.32
C MET A 97 -4.48 -4.58 -17.10
N ILE A 98 -3.19 -4.85 -17.03
CA ILE A 98 -2.55 -6.11 -17.39
C ILE A 98 -2.39 -6.98 -16.14
N ASP A 99 -1.92 -6.36 -15.04
CA ASP A 99 -1.67 -7.00 -13.76
C ASP A 99 -2.02 -6.06 -12.60
N SER A 100 -2.60 -6.62 -11.56
CA SER A 100 -2.98 -5.91 -10.32
C SER A 100 -2.60 -6.68 -9.04
N GLU A 101 -1.73 -7.70 -9.17
CA GLU A 101 -1.40 -8.63 -8.08
C GLU A 101 -0.14 -8.22 -7.30
N ASN A 102 0.63 -7.26 -7.81
CA ASN A 102 1.79 -6.73 -7.09
C ASN A 102 1.33 -5.83 -5.93
N VAL A 103 1.10 -6.46 -4.79
CA VAL A 103 0.55 -5.82 -3.58
C VAL A 103 1.36 -6.24 -2.36
N LEU A 104 1.87 -5.26 -1.62
CA LEU A 104 2.47 -5.47 -0.31
C LEU A 104 1.45 -5.18 0.78
N LEU A 105 1.26 -6.14 1.69
CA LEU A 105 0.47 -5.98 2.91
C LEU A 105 1.41 -5.53 4.03
N LEU A 106 1.19 -4.33 4.54
CA LEU A 106 2.13 -3.62 5.39
C LEU A 106 1.47 -3.10 6.67
N ARG A 107 2.30 -2.77 7.64
CA ARG A 107 1.92 -2.02 8.85
C ARG A 107 2.96 -0.95 9.16
N PRO A 108 2.62 0.12 9.88
CA PRO A 108 3.61 1.08 10.36
C PRO A 108 4.67 0.40 11.24
N ALA A 109 5.94 0.71 11.01
CA ALA A 109 7.07 0.09 11.72
C ALA A 109 7.03 0.36 13.22
N ARG A 110 6.47 1.49 13.66
CA ARG A 110 6.45 1.94 15.07
C ARG A 110 5.07 2.22 15.62
N GLY A 111 4.08 1.42 15.28
CA GLY A 111 2.75 1.51 15.89
C GLY A 111 2.09 2.89 15.81
N GLU A 112 2.50 3.72 14.87
CA GLU A 112 2.00 5.08 14.71
C GLU A 112 0.53 5.04 14.30
N ALA A 113 -0.34 5.44 15.22
CA ALA A 113 -1.70 5.81 14.90
C ALA A 113 -1.62 7.09 14.04
N GLY A 114 -1.86 6.94 12.72
CA GLY A 114 -1.87 8.09 11.81
C GLY A 114 -0.73 8.09 10.80
N PHE A 115 -0.51 6.98 10.09
CA PHE A 115 0.27 7.01 8.87
C PHE A 115 -0.38 8.00 7.90
N SER A 116 0.33 9.06 7.57
CA SER A 116 -0.06 10.05 6.57
C SER A 116 1.10 10.23 5.61
N LEU A 117 0.85 9.98 4.34
CA LEU A 117 1.76 10.44 3.31
C LEU A 117 1.66 11.96 3.25
N ASN A 118 2.76 12.62 3.60
CA ASN A 118 2.86 14.05 3.36
C ASN A 118 2.61 14.29 1.85
N ARG A 119 1.57 15.04 1.49
CA ARG A 119 1.22 15.34 0.09
C ARG A 119 2.28 16.26 -0.52
N ARG A 120 3.46 15.74 -0.77
CA ARG A 120 4.48 16.38 -1.58
C ARG A 120 4.19 16.07 -3.05
N ALA A 121 4.56 16.98 -3.92
CA ALA A 121 4.40 16.79 -5.37
C ALA A 121 5.11 15.51 -5.87
N GLN A 122 6.18 15.09 -5.19
CA GLN A 122 6.92 13.86 -5.46
C GLN A 122 7.30 13.16 -4.16
N VAL A 123 7.35 11.83 -4.22
CA VAL A 123 7.83 10.97 -3.14
C VAL A 123 8.64 9.82 -3.73
N VAL A 124 9.72 9.46 -3.08
CA VAL A 124 10.51 8.27 -3.40
C VAL A 124 10.16 7.18 -2.39
N VAL A 125 9.81 6.01 -2.91
CA VAL A 125 9.56 4.81 -2.12
C VAL A 125 10.72 3.85 -2.33
N SER A 126 11.47 3.56 -1.27
CA SER A 126 12.57 2.59 -1.28
C SER A 126 12.11 1.35 -0.54
N ILE A 127 12.20 0.19 -1.20
CA ILE A 127 11.81 -1.12 -0.66
C ILE A 127 13.07 -1.95 -0.46
N HIS A 128 13.30 -2.37 0.78
CA HIS A 128 14.41 -3.24 1.17
C HIS A 128 13.86 -4.60 1.54
N GLN A 129 14.38 -5.67 0.93
CA GLN A 129 14.01 -7.06 1.21
C GLN A 129 14.94 -7.69 2.24
N PHE A 130 14.38 -8.56 3.08
CA PHE A 130 15.10 -9.28 4.11
C PHE A 130 14.78 -10.77 4.03
N PRO A 131 15.72 -11.66 4.38
CA PRO A 131 15.48 -13.11 4.38
C PRO A 131 14.59 -13.59 5.53
N GLU A 132 14.44 -12.79 6.58
CA GLU A 132 13.71 -13.10 7.80
C GLU A 132 12.75 -11.98 8.17
N PRO A 133 11.73 -12.25 9.01
CA PRO A 133 10.81 -11.23 9.49
C PRO A 133 11.51 -9.99 10.07
N VAL A 134 11.00 -8.82 9.71
CA VAL A 134 11.59 -7.54 10.11
C VAL A 134 11.21 -7.22 11.56
N ASP A 135 12.21 -7.07 12.41
CA ASP A 135 12.08 -6.58 13.78
C ASP A 135 12.46 -5.09 13.90
N ASP A 136 12.24 -4.52 15.09
CA ASP A 136 12.56 -3.12 15.36
C ASP A 136 14.07 -2.82 15.20
N GLY A 137 14.94 -3.78 15.46
CA GLY A 137 16.38 -3.65 15.31
C GLY A 137 16.82 -3.46 13.86
N VAL A 138 16.15 -4.11 12.91
CA VAL A 138 16.36 -3.90 11.47
C VAL A 138 15.98 -2.48 11.08
N VAL A 139 14.82 -2.01 11.52
CA VAL A 139 14.33 -0.64 11.23
C VAL A 139 15.29 0.40 11.81
N GLU A 140 15.71 0.24 13.07
CA GLU A 140 16.66 1.14 13.73
C GLU A 140 18.03 1.19 13.03
N ARG A 141 18.51 0.06 12.54
CA ARG A 141 19.73 -0.01 11.77
C ARG A 141 19.62 0.78 10.47
N LEU A 142 18.56 0.57 9.69
CA LEU A 142 18.31 1.32 8.46
C LEU A 142 18.21 2.83 8.72
N GLU A 143 17.49 3.24 9.75
CA GLU A 143 17.39 4.66 10.11
C GLU A 143 18.72 5.27 10.51
N ARG A 144 19.59 4.51 11.16
CA ARG A 144 20.92 4.96 11.54
C ARG A 144 21.84 5.12 10.33
N GLU A 145 21.74 4.22 9.36
CA GLU A 145 22.58 4.20 8.16
C GLU A 145 22.11 5.20 7.10
N LEU A 146 20.79 5.29 6.89
CA LEU A 146 20.19 6.03 5.79
C LEU A 146 19.53 7.36 6.25
N GLY A 147 19.40 7.58 7.55
CA GLY A 147 18.64 8.67 8.13
C GLY A 147 17.14 8.31 8.27
N ARG A 148 16.39 9.19 8.91
CA ARG A 148 14.94 8.99 9.08
C ARG A 148 14.21 9.26 7.75
N ALA A 149 13.26 8.38 7.42
CA ALA A 149 12.29 8.60 6.35
C ALA A 149 11.11 9.44 6.86
N GLY A 150 10.29 9.95 5.93
CA GLY A 150 9.02 10.60 6.26
C GLY A 150 7.99 9.62 6.81
N ALA A 151 8.06 8.35 6.35
CA ALA A 151 7.31 7.23 6.89
C ALA A 151 8.06 5.91 6.63
N THR A 152 7.88 4.93 7.51
CA THR A 152 8.45 3.59 7.38
C THR A 152 7.38 2.56 7.69
N LEU A 153 7.15 1.65 6.74
CA LEU A 153 6.26 0.50 6.87
C LEU A 153 7.07 -0.78 6.83
N VAL A 154 6.55 -1.84 7.43
CA VAL A 154 7.12 -3.19 7.37
C VAL A 154 6.04 -4.19 6.98
N THR A 155 6.44 -5.37 6.50
CA THR A 155 5.50 -6.46 6.20
C THR A 155 4.56 -6.73 7.38
N GLU A 156 3.27 -6.87 7.08
CA GLU A 156 2.31 -7.48 7.99
C GLU A 156 2.42 -9.01 7.83
N GLU A 157 2.82 -9.68 8.90
CA GLU A 157 3.12 -11.12 8.89
C GLU A 157 1.86 -12.01 9.01
N SER A 158 0.69 -11.40 9.21
CA SER A 158 -0.57 -12.14 9.25
C SER A 158 -0.92 -12.67 7.85
N PRO A 159 -1.51 -13.87 7.73
CA PRO A 159 -1.99 -14.37 6.46
C PRO A 159 -2.98 -13.42 5.78
N ASN A 160 -3.00 -13.45 4.45
CA ASN A 160 -3.98 -12.68 3.68
C ASN A 160 -5.41 -13.13 4.03
N ASP A 161 -6.16 -12.29 4.71
CA ASP A 161 -7.54 -12.55 5.17
C ASP A 161 -8.60 -12.36 4.08
N PHE A 162 -8.19 -11.99 2.85
CA PHE A 162 -9.06 -11.83 1.68
C PHE A 162 -8.41 -12.43 0.42
N PRO A 163 -8.39 -13.77 0.27
CA PRO A 163 -7.68 -14.45 -0.83
C PRO A 163 -8.12 -14.11 -2.25
N ALA A 164 -9.33 -13.54 -2.42
CA ALA A 164 -9.80 -13.07 -3.72
C ALA A 164 -8.98 -11.89 -4.27
N LEU A 165 -8.18 -11.23 -3.43
CA LEU A 165 -7.20 -10.22 -3.81
C LEU A 165 -5.82 -10.70 -3.38
N PRO A 166 -5.00 -11.19 -4.30
CA PRO A 166 -3.65 -11.64 -4.01
C PRO A 166 -2.78 -10.54 -3.40
N VAL A 167 -1.87 -10.95 -2.53
CA VAL A 167 -0.77 -10.13 -2.01
C VAL A 167 0.53 -10.92 -2.13
N ARG A 168 1.65 -10.24 -2.10
CA ARG A 168 2.98 -10.86 -2.08
C ARG A 168 3.19 -11.47 -0.70
N GLU A 169 3.13 -12.79 -0.61
CA GLU A 169 3.29 -13.54 0.62
C GLU A 169 4.72 -14.10 0.76
N GLY A 170 5.18 -14.24 2.00
CA GLY A 170 6.53 -14.78 2.30
C GLY A 170 7.67 -13.80 2.00
N GLU A 171 7.37 -12.54 1.80
CA GLU A 171 8.36 -11.49 1.63
C GLU A 171 8.41 -10.60 2.88
N HIS A 172 9.62 -10.38 3.38
CA HIS A 172 9.87 -9.53 4.53
C HIS A 172 10.52 -8.23 4.06
N VAL A 173 9.76 -7.14 4.09
CA VAL A 173 10.24 -5.87 3.54
C VAL A 173 10.16 -4.73 4.54
N VAL A 174 11.06 -3.75 4.37
CA VAL A 174 10.93 -2.40 4.90
C VAL A 174 10.67 -1.46 3.74
N VAL A 175 9.57 -0.74 3.78
CA VAL A 175 9.16 0.26 2.78
C VAL A 175 9.33 1.65 3.39
N ARG A 176 10.16 2.48 2.79
CA ARG A 176 10.48 3.82 3.28
C ARG A 176 10.05 4.88 2.28
N PHE A 177 9.35 5.88 2.78
CA PHE A 177 8.85 7.03 2.00
C PHE A 177 9.69 8.26 2.34
N SER A 178 10.41 8.79 1.35
CA SER A 178 11.35 9.89 1.55
C SER A 178 11.35 10.85 0.35
N ASP A 179 12.24 11.82 0.35
CA ASP A 179 12.49 12.73 -0.77
C ASP A 179 13.68 12.29 -1.65
N ARG A 180 14.33 11.19 -1.29
CA ARG A 180 15.47 10.62 -2.01
C ARG A 180 15.46 9.11 -1.95
N GLU A 181 16.16 8.50 -2.89
CA GLU A 181 16.41 7.07 -2.93
C GLU A 181 17.34 6.64 -1.80
N ASP A 182 17.04 5.50 -1.19
CA ASP A 182 17.91 4.86 -0.23
C ASP A 182 18.98 4.04 -0.94
N ALA A 183 20.22 4.17 -0.50
CA ALA A 183 21.29 3.32 -1.00
C ALA A 183 21.03 1.85 -0.66
N GLY A 184 21.15 0.96 -1.65
CA GLY A 184 20.99 -0.48 -1.48
C GLY A 184 19.53 -0.94 -1.37
N ALA A 185 18.57 -0.12 -1.74
CA ALA A 185 17.19 -0.57 -1.92
C ALA A 185 17.10 -1.61 -3.05
N ASP A 186 16.30 -2.65 -2.84
CA ASP A 186 16.06 -3.70 -3.85
C ASP A 186 15.07 -3.23 -4.93
N GLU A 187 14.13 -2.35 -4.57
CA GLU A 187 13.19 -1.71 -5.49
C GLU A 187 13.03 -0.23 -5.13
N VAL A 188 12.94 0.63 -6.14
CA VAL A 188 12.73 2.06 -5.97
C VAL A 188 11.59 2.52 -6.87
N LEU A 189 10.63 3.25 -6.30
CA LEU A 189 9.56 3.91 -7.06
C LEU A 189 9.72 5.43 -6.90
N ARG A 190 9.77 6.15 -8.00
CA ARG A 190 9.77 7.61 -8.04
C ARG A 190 8.39 8.08 -8.44
N LEU A 191 7.64 8.55 -7.47
CA LEU A 191 6.21 8.79 -7.60
C LEU A 191 5.89 10.28 -7.62
N ALA A 192 4.96 10.65 -8.52
CA ALA A 192 4.38 11.99 -8.56
C ALA A 192 2.87 11.91 -8.37
N LEU A 193 2.29 12.94 -7.71
CA LEU A 193 0.84 13.12 -7.69
C LEU A 193 0.31 13.31 -9.11
N PRO A 194 -0.96 12.94 -9.35
CA PRO A 194 -1.65 13.19 -10.63
C PRO A 194 -1.62 14.64 -11.07
#